data_922c4f677153b1de824cb0e63ff997f6
#
_entry.id   922c4f677153b1de824cb0e63ff997f6
#
_cell.length_a   1.000
_cell.length_b   1.000
_cell.length_c   1.000
_cell.angle_alpha   90.00
_cell.angle_beta   90.00
_cell.angle_gamma   90.00
#
_symmetry.space_group_name_H-M   'P 1'
#
loop_
_entity.id
_entity.type
_entity.pdbx_description
1 polymer ?
#
loop_
_entity_poly.entity_id
_entity_poly.type
_entity_poly.pdbx_seq_one_letter_code
_entity_poly.pdbx_strand_id
1 'polypeptide(L)' 'MLNLKPNKMLQTLLMPRVFLMKDKGNEFTLTDPDPKWSVEAVMHFYANTYPTLTTAKTVGPEITNDTVLYRFETTMGTKG' A
#
# COMPACT_ATOMS: atom_id res chain seq x y z
N MET A 1 -17.71 -18.65 -22.68
CA MET A 1 -17.55 -18.29 -22.35
C MET A 1 -17.20 -17.74 -21.65
N LEU A 2 -17.19 -17.80 -21.22
CA LEU A 2 -16.95 -17.41 -20.59
C LEU A 2 -16.32 -16.66 -20.22
N ASN A 3 -16.04 -16.46 -20.02
CA ASN A 3 -15.56 -15.80 -19.67
C ASN A 3 -15.26 -14.97 -19.55
N LEU A 4 -15.23 -14.78 -19.22
CA LEU A 4 -15.13 -14.08 -19.28
C LEU A 4 -15.17 -13.07 -18.81
N LYS A 5 -15.66 -12.52 -18.53
CA LYS A 5 -16.14 -11.69 -18.09
C LYS A 5 -15.78 -11.20 -16.84
N PRO A 6 -16.03 -11.57 -16.04
CA PRO A 6 -15.68 -11.09 -14.74
C PRO A 6 -14.24 -10.92 -14.59
N ASN A 7 -13.62 -10.94 -15.58
CA ASN A 7 -12.22 -10.79 -15.61
C ASN A 7 -11.74 -9.52 -15.03
N LYS A 8 -12.58 -8.51 -15.01
CA LYS A 8 -12.20 -7.30 -14.41
C LYS A 8 -11.87 -7.47 -12.97
N MET A 9 -12.67 -8.17 -12.26
CA MET A 9 -12.43 -8.45 -10.90
C MET A 9 -11.22 -9.28 -10.71
N LEU A 10 -11.03 -10.26 -11.55
CA LEU A 10 -9.86 -11.09 -11.49
C LEU A 10 -8.60 -10.30 -11.73
N GLN A 11 -8.65 -9.38 -12.64
CA GLN A 11 -7.52 -8.56 -12.92
C GLN A 11 -7.12 -7.75 -11.72
N THR A 12 -8.09 -7.20 -11.03
CA THR A 12 -7.81 -6.44 -9.84
C THR A 12 -7.13 -7.29 -8.79
N LEU A 13 -7.58 -8.52 -8.65
CA LEU A 13 -6.98 -9.41 -7.68
C LEU A 13 -5.60 -9.85 -8.09
N LEU A 14 -5.34 -9.90 -9.39
CA LEU A 14 -4.05 -10.33 -9.86
C LEU A 14 -3.02 -9.22 -9.88
N MET A 15 -3.46 -7.98 -9.80
CA MET A 15 -2.52 -6.88 -9.76
C MET A 15 -1.93 -6.80 -8.37
N PRO A 16 -0.62 -6.91 -8.27
CA PRO A 16 -0.03 -6.84 -6.95
C PRO A 16 -0.11 -5.44 -6.39
N ARG A 17 -0.17 -5.37 -5.09
CA ARG A 17 -0.11 -4.10 -4.41
C ARG A 17 1.29 -3.91 -3.86
N VAL A 18 1.76 -2.69 -3.95
CA VAL A 18 3.05 -2.33 -3.42
C VAL A 18 2.84 -1.15 -2.49
N PHE A 19 3.45 -1.21 -1.34
CA PHE A 19 3.33 -0.14 -0.36
C PHE A 19 4.70 0.47 -0.15
N LEU A 20 4.73 1.79 -0.18
CA LEU A 20 5.97 2.52 0.05
C LEU A 20 5.81 3.34 1.31
N MET A 21 6.86 3.44 2.08
CA MET A 21 6.87 4.35 3.22
C MET A 21 8.17 5.11 3.20
N LYS A 22 8.13 6.31 3.73
CA LYS A 22 9.32 7.12 3.82
C LYS A 22 9.60 7.38 5.28
N ASP A 23 10.80 7.13 5.69
CA ASP A 23 11.17 7.34 7.06
C ASP A 23 12.56 7.94 7.08
N LYS A 24 12.69 9.11 7.68
CA LYS A 24 13.99 9.78 7.80
C LYS A 24 14.64 10.00 6.44
N GLY A 25 13.83 10.31 5.46
CA GLY A 25 14.34 10.62 4.13
C GLY A 25 14.59 9.40 3.26
N ASN A 26 14.43 8.21 3.81
CA ASN A 26 14.62 6.99 3.03
C ASN A 26 13.28 6.38 2.69
N GLU A 27 13.19 5.85 1.48
CA GLU A 27 11.97 5.22 1.04
C GLU A 27 12.13 3.71 1.09
N PHE A 28 11.16 3.04 1.66
CA PHE A 28 11.17 1.60 1.78
C PHE A 28 9.97 1.00 1.08
N THR A 29 10.17 -0.16 0.50
CA THR A 29 9.08 -0.90 -0.10
C THR A 29 8.62 -1.96 0.89
N LEU A 30 7.33 -2.01 1.14
CA LEU A 30 6.76 -2.97 2.05
C LEU A 30 5.96 -3.98 1.26
N THR A 31 6.17 -5.24 1.56
CA THR A 31 5.46 -6.31 0.89
C THR A 31 4.01 -6.34 1.35
N ASP A 32 3.12 -6.67 0.43
CA ASP A 32 1.70 -6.80 0.76
C ASP A 32 1.51 -8.09 1.57
N PRO A 33 1.11 -7.97 2.82
CA PRO A 33 0.95 -9.18 3.63
C PRO A 33 -0.25 -10.02 3.24
N ASP A 34 -1.27 -9.38 2.70
CA ASP A 34 -2.47 -10.10 2.30
C ASP A 34 -3.30 -9.19 1.40
N PRO A 35 -3.48 -9.57 0.15
CA PRO A 35 -4.22 -8.69 -0.77
C PRO A 35 -5.67 -8.50 -0.39
N LYS A 36 -6.19 -9.28 0.53
CA LYS A 36 -7.55 -9.10 0.99
C LYS A 36 -7.69 -8.08 2.09
N TRP A 37 -6.60 -7.68 2.69
CA TRP A 37 -6.67 -6.71 3.78
C TRP A 37 -6.88 -5.32 3.22
N SER A 38 -7.53 -4.49 4.00
CA SER A 38 -7.65 -3.09 3.62
C SER A 38 -6.27 -2.44 3.71
N VAL A 39 -6.11 -1.32 3.04
CA VAL A 39 -4.86 -0.59 3.11
C VAL A 39 -4.55 -0.17 4.53
N GLU A 40 -5.59 0.20 5.28
CA GLU A 40 -5.39 0.59 6.67
C GLU A 40 -4.94 -0.56 7.52
N ALA A 41 -5.45 -1.74 7.25
CA ALA A 41 -5.01 -2.92 7.99
C ALA A 41 -3.55 -3.22 7.72
N VAL A 42 -3.13 -3.04 6.47
CA VAL A 42 -1.73 -3.23 6.13
C VAL A 42 -0.86 -2.23 6.89
N MET A 43 -1.31 -0.97 6.93
CA MET A 43 -0.55 0.04 7.63
C MET A 43 -0.42 -0.28 9.11
N HIS A 44 -1.52 -0.74 9.72
CA HIS A 44 -1.48 -1.10 11.14
C HIS A 44 -0.58 -2.29 11.40
N PHE A 45 -0.57 -3.22 10.47
CA PHE A 45 0.30 -4.38 10.57
C PHE A 45 1.76 -3.93 10.63
N TYR A 46 2.14 -3.04 9.75
CA TYR A 46 3.52 -2.58 9.71
C TYR A 46 3.84 -1.56 10.81
N ALA A 47 2.82 -0.95 11.40
CA ALA A 47 3.07 0.00 12.47
C ALA A 47 3.72 -0.65 13.69
N ASN A 48 3.57 -1.95 13.82
CA ASN A 48 4.26 -2.66 14.90
C ASN A 48 5.77 -2.64 14.70
N THR A 49 6.22 -2.63 13.46
CA THR A 49 7.64 -2.57 13.16
C THR A 49 8.10 -1.14 12.98
N TYR A 50 7.24 -0.34 12.37
CA TYR A 50 7.58 1.06 12.08
C TYR A 50 6.56 1.96 12.76
N PRO A 51 6.81 2.31 14.01
CA PRO A 51 5.80 3.06 14.78
C PRO A 51 5.39 4.39 14.17
N THR A 52 6.21 4.97 13.30
CA THR A 52 5.84 6.21 12.67
C THR A 52 4.60 6.05 11.79
N LEU A 53 4.28 4.82 11.42
CA LEU A 53 3.10 4.59 10.61
C LEU A 53 1.81 4.80 11.38
N THR A 54 1.85 4.86 12.68
CA THR A 54 0.62 5.09 13.45
C THR A 54 -0.03 6.42 13.13
N THR A 55 0.77 7.38 12.66
CA THR A 55 0.23 8.68 12.30
C THR A 55 0.37 8.99 10.83
N ALA A 56 0.68 7.97 10.04
CA ALA A 56 0.86 8.18 8.61
C ALA A 56 -0.46 8.32 7.91
N LYS A 57 -0.41 8.93 6.74
CA LYS A 57 -1.55 9.00 5.85
C LYS A 57 -1.34 8.06 4.71
N THR A 58 -2.42 7.48 4.21
CA THR A 58 -2.32 6.67 3.02
C THR A 58 -2.61 7.52 1.80
N VAL A 59 -1.80 7.37 0.79
CA VAL A 59 -1.93 8.10 -0.47
C VAL A 59 -1.99 7.08 -1.59
N GLY A 60 -2.86 7.31 -2.55
CA GLY A 60 -3.04 6.42 -3.66
C GLY A 60 -4.47 5.92 -3.70
N PRO A 61 -4.76 4.94 -4.52
CA PRO A 61 -3.78 4.15 -5.28
C PRO A 61 -3.31 4.82 -6.56
N GLU A 62 -2.12 4.45 -6.97
CA GLU A 62 -1.63 4.77 -8.30
C GLU A 62 -1.45 3.47 -9.04
N ILE A 63 -1.91 3.43 -10.28
CA ILE A 63 -1.74 2.23 -11.09
C ILE A 63 -0.60 2.47 -12.04
N THR A 64 0.40 1.64 -11.95
CA THR A 64 1.54 1.79 -12.83
C THR A 64 2.15 0.43 -13.07
N ASN A 65 2.44 0.12 -14.34
CA ASN A 65 3.06 -1.15 -14.70
C ASN A 65 2.35 -2.35 -14.11
N ASP A 66 1.02 -2.31 -14.16
CA ASP A 66 0.18 -3.40 -13.65
C ASP A 66 0.35 -3.62 -12.15
N THR A 67 0.74 -2.58 -11.45
CA THR A 67 0.91 -2.62 -10.01
C THR A 67 0.05 -1.53 -9.39
N VAL A 68 -0.55 -1.85 -8.27
CA VAL A 68 -1.33 -0.88 -7.51
C VAL A 68 -0.42 -0.36 -6.41
N LEU A 69 -0.10 0.91 -6.46
CA LEU A 69 0.86 1.50 -5.56
C LEU A 69 0.19 2.39 -4.54
N TYR A 70 0.50 2.18 -3.28
CA TYR A 70 0.06 3.04 -2.19
C TYR A 70 1.29 3.57 -1.47
N ARG A 71 1.16 4.76 -0.92
CA ARG A 71 2.22 5.33 -0.10
C ARG A 71 1.70 5.62 1.29
N PHE A 72 2.51 5.34 2.26
CA PHE A 72 2.24 5.74 3.63
C PHE A 72 3.14 6.92 3.92
N GLU A 73 2.55 8.09 4.05
CA GLU A 73 3.33 9.30 4.26
C GLU A 73 3.29 9.68 5.73
N THR A 74 4.44 9.72 6.32
CA THR A 74 4.54 10.11 7.70
C THR A 74 4.72 11.61 7.79
N THR A 75 4.10 12.21 8.77
CA THR A 75 4.22 13.63 8.94
C THR A 75 5.13 14.00 10.08
N MET A 76 5.75 12.95 10.64
CA MET A 76 6.54 13.20 11.72
C MET A 76 7.76 13.99 11.41
N GLY A 77 8.17 14.79 12.19
CA GLY A 77 9.40 15.53 11.97
C GLY A 77 9.30 16.69 11.10
N THR A 78 8.15 16.94 10.60
CA THR A 78 8.05 18.05 9.85
C THR A 78 8.05 19.21 10.72
N LYS A 79 8.02 19.13 11.31
CA LYS A 79 7.99 20.16 11.84
C LYS A 79 8.92 20.73 11.88
N GLY A 80 8.94 20.57 11.80
CA GLY A 80 9.92 21.18 11.84
C GLY A 80 10.26 21.78 11.74
#